data_41e4bb9cb744e8437be7792f53db60d6
#
_entry.id   41e4bb9cb744e8437be7792f53db60d6
#
_cell.length_a   1.000
_cell.length_b   1.000
_cell.length_c   1.000
_cell.angle_alpha   90.00
_cell.angle_beta   90.00
_cell.angle_gamma   90.00
#
_symmetry.space_group_name_H-M   'P 1'
#
loop_
_entity.id
_entity.type
_entity.pdbx_description
1 polymer ?
#
loop_
_entity_poly.entity_id
_entity_poly.type
_entity_poly.pdbx_seq_one_letter_code
_entity_poly.pdbx_strand_id
1 'polypeptide(L)'
;MKLLVTGGGGFLGQALCRALLAQGHAVTSFSRSRHPALDALGVRQLQGDLADRDAVLAGFAEGFDAVLHNAAKAGTWGSQRSYFDANVTGTRNVIAACRAYGIGRLVHTSTPSVVHRATHPVEGASADEVPYGEGVKAHYAATKIIAEREVL
;
A
#
# COMPACT_ATOMS: atom_id res chain seq x y z
N MET A 1 17.22 0.08 -10.10
CA MET A 1 16.49 1.10 -9.34
C MET A 1 16.50 0.72 -7.87
N LYS A 2 16.39 1.70 -6.98
CA LYS A 2 16.22 1.53 -5.53
C LYS A 2 14.73 1.67 -5.20
N LEU A 3 14.09 0.58 -4.84
CA LEU A 3 12.63 0.50 -4.69
C LEU A 3 12.23 0.22 -3.25
N LEU A 4 11.19 0.91 -2.78
CA LEU A 4 10.56 0.63 -1.50
C LEU A 4 9.23 -0.08 -1.71
N VAL A 5 9.03 -1.20 -1.00
CA VAL A 5 7.76 -1.95 -0.99
C VAL A 5 7.18 -1.89 0.41
N THR A 6 6.07 -1.20 0.60
CA THR A 6 5.36 -1.27 1.88
C THR A 6 4.59 -2.59 1.97
N GLY A 7 4.60 -3.23 3.13
CA GLY A 7 3.93 -4.52 3.31
C GLY A 7 4.58 -5.68 2.55
N GLY A 8 5.89 -5.61 2.31
CA GLY A 8 6.64 -6.64 1.59
C GLY A 8 6.55 -8.05 2.18
N GLY A 9 6.26 -8.18 3.48
CA GLY A 9 6.08 -9.47 4.15
C GLY A 9 4.74 -10.16 3.91
N GLY A 10 3.75 -9.47 3.32
CA GLY A 10 2.45 -10.04 2.95
C GLY A 10 2.54 -10.94 1.70
N PHE A 11 1.42 -11.61 1.38
CA PHE A 11 1.35 -12.53 0.24
C PHE A 11 1.78 -11.87 -1.09
N LEU A 12 1.11 -10.79 -1.49
CA LEU A 12 1.46 -10.04 -2.69
C LEU A 12 2.82 -9.34 -2.55
N GLY A 13 3.12 -8.80 -1.36
CA GLY A 13 4.38 -8.10 -1.10
C GLY A 13 5.61 -8.98 -1.31
N GLN A 14 5.58 -10.24 -0.88
CA GLN A 14 6.67 -11.19 -1.13
C GLN A 14 6.84 -11.51 -2.62
N ALA A 15 5.73 -11.64 -3.35
CA ALA A 15 5.77 -11.87 -4.80
C ALA A 15 6.38 -10.65 -5.53
N LEU A 16 5.98 -9.44 -5.16
CA LEU A 16 6.55 -8.19 -5.67
C LEU A 16 8.06 -8.11 -5.38
N CYS A 17 8.47 -8.35 -4.13
CA CYS A 17 9.90 -8.33 -3.77
C CYS A 17 10.72 -9.31 -4.63
N ARG A 18 10.24 -10.55 -4.79
CA ARG A 18 10.90 -11.56 -5.64
C ARG A 18 11.02 -11.10 -7.09
N ALA A 19 9.93 -10.62 -7.68
CA ALA A 19 9.91 -10.19 -9.07
C ALA A 19 10.85 -9.00 -9.32
N LEU A 20 10.88 -8.03 -8.41
CA LEU A 20 11.74 -6.85 -8.52
C LEU A 20 13.24 -7.21 -8.36
N LEU A 21 13.56 -8.09 -7.41
CA LEU A 21 14.95 -8.61 -7.26
C LEU A 21 15.41 -9.36 -8.50
N ALA A 22 14.54 -10.21 -9.09
CA ALA A 22 14.85 -10.95 -10.31
C ALA A 22 15.12 -10.02 -11.51
N GLN A 23 14.58 -8.79 -11.50
CA GLN A 23 14.86 -7.75 -12.48
C GLN A 23 16.09 -6.90 -12.15
N GLY A 24 16.86 -7.26 -11.13
CA GLY A 24 18.08 -6.56 -10.73
C GLY A 24 17.86 -5.26 -9.96
N HIS A 25 16.68 -5.07 -9.35
CA HIS A 25 16.43 -3.89 -8.53
C HIS A 25 16.91 -4.10 -7.08
N ALA A 26 17.36 -3.04 -6.44
CA ALA A 26 17.58 -3.01 -5.00
C ALA A 26 16.24 -2.79 -4.28
N VAL A 27 15.80 -3.76 -3.47
CA VAL A 27 14.48 -3.75 -2.83
C VAL A 27 14.62 -3.57 -1.33
N THR A 28 13.88 -2.60 -0.80
CA THR A 28 13.70 -2.39 0.64
C THR A 28 12.22 -2.59 0.97
N SER A 29 11.93 -3.32 2.05
CA SER A 29 10.57 -3.47 2.58
C SER A 29 10.38 -2.58 3.80
N PHE A 30 9.24 -1.90 3.90
CA PHE A 30 8.79 -1.18 5.09
C PHE A 30 7.54 -1.86 5.67
N SER A 31 7.61 -2.32 6.91
CA SER A 31 6.51 -3.01 7.59
C SER A 31 6.68 -2.98 9.12
N ARG A 32 5.58 -3.25 9.86
CA ARG A 32 5.59 -3.26 11.33
C ARG A 32 6.48 -4.33 11.94
N SER A 33 6.64 -5.45 11.24
CA SER A 33 7.39 -6.60 11.72
C SER A 33 8.43 -7.03 10.71
N ARG A 34 9.49 -7.67 11.18
CA ARG A 34 10.48 -8.34 10.35
C ARG A 34 9.93 -9.68 9.86
N HIS A 35 10.23 -10.05 8.63
CA HIS A 35 9.74 -11.25 7.97
C HIS A 35 10.91 -12.13 7.51
N PRO A 36 11.13 -13.33 8.09
CA PRO A 36 12.24 -14.20 7.71
C PRO A 36 12.30 -14.56 6.23
N ALA A 37 11.13 -14.65 5.57
CA ALA A 37 11.06 -14.90 4.13
C ALA A 37 11.70 -13.77 3.29
N LEU A 38 11.68 -12.53 3.77
CA LEU A 38 12.35 -11.41 3.12
C LEU A 38 13.87 -11.41 3.40
N ASP A 39 14.28 -11.87 4.57
CA ASP A 39 15.70 -12.06 4.87
C ASP A 39 16.33 -13.11 3.96
N ALA A 40 15.65 -14.22 3.75
CA ALA A 40 16.09 -15.28 2.83
C ALA A 40 16.20 -14.81 1.38
N LEU A 41 15.46 -13.77 0.98
CA LEU A 41 15.54 -13.13 -0.33
C LEU A 41 16.62 -12.03 -0.42
N GLY A 42 17.26 -11.67 0.68
CA GLY A 42 18.20 -10.55 0.74
C GLY A 42 17.52 -9.17 0.68
N VAL A 43 16.21 -9.09 0.96
CA VAL A 43 15.49 -7.83 1.01
C VAL A 43 15.84 -7.09 2.30
N ARG A 44 16.29 -5.85 2.16
CA ARG A 44 16.48 -4.97 3.31
C ARG A 44 15.14 -4.66 3.96
N GLN A 45 15.06 -4.73 5.28
CA GLN A 45 13.81 -4.50 6.00
C GLN A 45 13.93 -3.31 6.96
N LEU A 46 13.04 -2.33 6.79
CA LEU A 46 12.82 -1.21 7.70
C LEU A 46 11.54 -1.48 8.49
N GLN A 47 11.60 -1.27 9.80
CA GLN A 47 10.46 -1.47 10.68
C GLN A 47 9.82 -0.14 11.06
N GLY A 48 8.50 -0.07 10.94
CA GLY A 48 7.70 1.07 11.35
C GLY A 48 6.22 0.86 11.06
N ASP A 49 5.37 1.63 11.74
CA ASP A 49 3.94 1.70 11.44
C ASP A 49 3.70 2.82 10.42
N LEU A 50 2.94 2.52 9.37
CA LEU A 50 2.56 3.52 8.37
C LEU A 50 1.67 4.63 8.94
N ALA A 51 0.94 4.35 10.03
CA ALA A 51 0.18 5.37 10.74
C ALA A 51 1.06 6.35 11.54
N ASP A 52 2.31 5.99 11.81
CA ASP A 52 3.31 6.85 12.45
C ASP A 52 4.07 7.64 11.37
N ARG A 53 3.78 8.95 11.31
CA ARG A 53 4.36 9.85 10.32
C ARG A 53 5.88 9.94 10.42
N ASP A 54 6.40 10.01 11.64
CA ASP A 54 7.84 10.21 11.85
C ASP A 54 8.61 8.94 11.49
N ALA A 55 8.06 7.76 11.81
CA ALA A 55 8.63 6.48 11.38
C ALA A 55 8.64 6.36 9.85
N VAL A 56 7.59 6.80 9.16
CA VAL A 56 7.53 6.79 7.69
C VAL A 56 8.56 7.75 7.10
N LEU A 57 8.62 8.99 7.58
CA LEU A 57 9.61 9.97 7.11
C LEU A 57 11.04 9.45 7.31
N ALA A 58 11.37 8.91 8.49
CA ALA A 58 12.69 8.35 8.77
C ALA A 58 13.00 7.15 7.83
N GLY A 59 12.03 6.28 7.57
CA GLY A 59 12.21 5.13 6.68
C GLY A 59 12.40 5.51 5.21
N PHE A 60 11.92 6.68 4.78
CA PHE A 60 12.03 7.17 3.41
C PHE A 60 13.23 8.11 3.19
N ALA A 61 13.91 8.55 4.25
CA ALA A 61 14.96 9.57 4.21
C ALA A 61 16.17 9.23 3.34
N GLU A 62 16.46 7.95 3.13
CA GLU A 62 17.57 7.52 2.26
C GLU A 62 17.27 7.67 0.77
N GLY A 63 16.04 8.06 0.41
CA GLY A 63 15.58 8.25 -0.96
C GLY A 63 15.41 6.96 -1.75
N PHE A 64 14.37 6.92 -2.58
CA PHE A 64 14.03 5.79 -3.46
C PHE A 64 13.65 6.32 -4.85
N ASP A 65 13.86 5.51 -5.88
CA ASP A 65 13.47 5.85 -7.25
C ASP A 65 11.95 5.69 -7.45
N ALA A 66 11.34 4.76 -6.69
CA ALA A 66 9.90 4.54 -6.67
C ALA A 66 9.45 3.82 -5.39
N VAL A 67 8.16 3.97 -5.07
CA VAL A 67 7.49 3.30 -3.96
C VAL A 67 6.34 2.44 -4.50
N LEU A 68 6.31 1.16 -4.10
CA LEU A 68 5.17 0.27 -4.30
C LEU A 68 4.41 0.17 -2.96
N HIS A 69 3.33 0.94 -2.86
CA HIS A 69 2.50 0.98 -1.65
C HIS A 69 1.46 -0.13 -1.68
N ASN A 70 1.87 -1.29 -1.17
CA ASN A 70 1.07 -2.52 -1.12
C ASN A 70 0.47 -2.80 0.27
N ALA A 71 0.97 -2.17 1.32
CA ALA A 71 0.46 -2.39 2.67
C ALA A 71 -0.99 -1.89 2.81
N ALA A 72 -1.83 -2.76 3.34
CA ALA A 72 -3.19 -2.41 3.75
C ALA A 72 -3.66 -3.35 4.87
N LYS A 73 -4.54 -2.86 5.73
CA LYS A 73 -5.35 -3.72 6.59
C LYS A 73 -6.52 -4.25 5.76
N ALA A 74 -6.51 -5.53 5.47
CA ALA A 74 -7.58 -6.26 4.78
C ALA A 74 -8.37 -7.14 5.76
N GLY A 75 -9.41 -7.81 5.25
CA GLY A 75 -10.26 -8.70 6.02
C GLY A 75 -11.52 -8.02 6.55
N THR A 76 -12.26 -8.73 7.41
CA THR A 76 -13.59 -8.32 7.88
C THR A 76 -13.63 -7.89 9.35
N TRP A 77 -12.56 -8.15 10.12
CA TRP A 77 -12.51 -7.92 11.56
C TRP A 77 -11.64 -6.74 11.94
N GLY A 78 -12.17 -5.89 12.80
CA GLY A 78 -11.48 -4.75 13.37
C GLY A 78 -12.35 -3.51 13.45
N SER A 79 -11.93 -2.53 14.27
CA SER A 79 -12.62 -1.26 14.39
C SER A 79 -12.43 -0.40 13.13
N GLN A 80 -13.39 0.47 12.83
CA GLN A 80 -13.28 1.46 11.76
C GLN A 80 -11.97 2.25 11.86
N ARG A 81 -11.59 2.67 13.07
CA ARG A 81 -10.35 3.38 13.33
C ARG A 81 -9.12 2.60 12.87
N SER A 82 -9.06 1.29 13.18
CA SER A 82 -7.90 0.47 12.79
C SER A 82 -7.74 0.32 11.27
N TYR A 83 -8.85 0.35 10.51
CA TYR A 83 -8.79 0.39 9.05
C TYR A 83 -8.41 1.77 8.54
N PHE A 84 -8.95 2.81 9.14
CA PHE A 84 -8.65 4.19 8.76
C PHE A 84 -7.17 4.52 9.01
N ASP A 85 -6.64 4.19 10.17
CA ASP A 85 -5.25 4.45 10.53
C ASP A 85 -4.30 3.72 9.56
N ALA A 86 -4.55 2.43 9.28
CA ALA A 86 -3.69 1.66 8.39
C ALA A 86 -3.80 2.06 6.92
N ASN A 87 -5.04 2.24 6.41
CA ASN A 87 -5.28 2.38 4.97
C ASN A 87 -5.32 3.84 4.50
N VAL A 88 -5.82 4.77 5.32
CA VAL A 88 -5.93 6.18 4.96
C VAL A 88 -4.76 6.98 5.51
N THR A 89 -4.59 6.98 6.84
CA THR A 89 -3.48 7.72 7.46
C THR A 89 -2.12 7.20 6.96
N GLY A 90 -1.97 5.87 6.86
CA GLY A 90 -0.77 5.26 6.30
C GLY A 90 -0.48 5.70 4.87
N THR A 91 -1.50 5.72 4.00
CA THR A 91 -1.34 6.19 2.61
C THR A 91 -0.97 7.68 2.55
N ARG A 92 -1.60 8.52 3.38
CA ARG A 92 -1.26 9.95 3.50
C ARG A 92 0.20 10.17 3.89
N ASN A 93 0.68 9.39 4.87
CA ASN A 93 2.06 9.47 5.31
C ASN A 93 3.04 9.04 4.21
N VAL A 94 2.71 8.00 3.44
CA VAL A 94 3.51 7.57 2.27
C VAL A 94 3.56 8.67 1.21
N ILE A 95 2.42 9.28 0.86
CA ILE A 95 2.36 10.39 -0.09
C ILE A 95 3.20 11.58 0.40
N ALA A 96 3.06 11.93 1.69
CA ALA A 96 3.81 13.01 2.29
C ALA A 96 5.32 12.76 2.25
N ALA A 97 5.76 11.53 2.54
CA ALA A 97 7.16 11.13 2.46
C ALA A 97 7.69 11.14 1.01
N CYS A 98 6.91 10.64 0.06
CA CYS A 98 7.28 10.73 -1.36
C CYS A 98 7.51 12.18 -1.79
N ARG A 99 6.62 13.10 -1.40
CA ARG A 99 6.76 14.54 -1.69
C ARG A 99 7.97 15.15 -0.99
N ALA A 100 8.19 14.84 0.28
CA ALA A 100 9.29 15.37 1.09
C ALA A 100 10.66 14.98 0.54
N TYR A 101 10.80 13.79 -0.01
CA TYR A 101 12.06 13.26 -0.54
C TYR A 101 12.15 13.21 -2.07
N GLY A 102 11.23 13.88 -2.77
CA GLY A 102 11.27 13.99 -4.24
C GLY A 102 11.07 12.67 -4.99
N ILE A 103 10.36 11.69 -4.37
CA ILE A 103 10.08 10.40 -5.00
C ILE A 103 8.88 10.57 -5.94
N GLY A 104 9.14 10.70 -7.23
CA GLY A 104 8.14 11.02 -8.26
C GLY A 104 7.29 9.83 -8.73
N ARG A 105 7.50 8.61 -8.23
CA ARG A 105 6.80 7.40 -8.68
C ARG A 105 6.21 6.64 -7.50
N LEU A 106 4.88 6.65 -7.41
CA LEU A 106 4.12 5.89 -6.41
C LEU A 106 3.14 4.95 -7.13
N VAL A 107 3.29 3.64 -6.90
CA VAL A 107 2.33 2.63 -7.35
C VAL A 107 1.52 2.19 -6.14
N HIS A 108 0.21 2.36 -6.19
CA HIS A 108 -0.70 1.99 -5.11
C HIS A 108 -1.48 0.71 -5.46
N THR A 109 -1.43 -0.28 -4.59
CA THR A 109 -2.26 -1.49 -4.73
C THR A 109 -3.67 -1.19 -4.24
N SER A 110 -4.63 -1.13 -5.14
CA SER A 110 -6.05 -0.98 -4.83
C SER A 110 -6.79 -2.33 -4.78
N THR A 111 -8.09 -2.32 -4.92
CA THR A 111 -8.94 -3.49 -4.81
C THR A 111 -10.23 -3.31 -5.63
N PRO A 112 -10.78 -4.37 -6.26
CA PRO A 112 -12.09 -4.30 -6.91
C PRO A 112 -13.22 -3.87 -5.95
N SER A 113 -13.02 -4.02 -4.64
CA SER A 113 -14.02 -3.60 -3.64
C SER A 113 -14.32 -2.10 -3.66
N VAL A 114 -13.48 -1.26 -4.29
CA VAL A 114 -13.71 0.19 -4.39
C VAL A 114 -14.85 0.53 -5.35
N VAL A 115 -15.12 -0.33 -6.34
CA VAL A 115 -16.19 -0.15 -7.34
C VAL A 115 -17.35 -1.12 -7.13
N HIS A 116 -17.25 -1.99 -6.11
CA HIS A 116 -18.29 -2.99 -5.86
C HIS A 116 -19.59 -2.35 -5.38
N ARG A 117 -20.68 -2.66 -6.07
CA ARG A 117 -22.06 -2.32 -5.68
C ARG A 117 -22.80 -3.62 -5.32
N ALA A 118 -23.35 -3.68 -4.12
CA ALA A 118 -24.06 -4.88 -3.64
C ALA A 118 -25.30 -5.24 -4.49
N THR A 119 -25.80 -4.29 -5.29
CA THR A 119 -27.07 -4.42 -6.02
C THR A 119 -26.94 -4.66 -7.53
N HIS A 120 -25.74 -4.50 -8.08
CA HIS A 120 -25.53 -4.64 -9.54
C HIS A 120 -24.20 -5.35 -9.81
N PRO A 121 -24.17 -6.39 -10.63
CA PRO A 121 -22.93 -6.99 -11.09
C PRO A 121 -22.16 -6.00 -11.97
N VAL A 122 -20.84 -6.07 -11.94
CA VAL A 122 -19.95 -5.36 -12.86
C VAL A 122 -19.41 -6.40 -13.84
N GLU A 123 -19.86 -6.35 -15.08
CA GLU A 123 -19.48 -7.30 -16.11
C GLU A 123 -18.77 -6.59 -17.26
N GLY A 124 -17.49 -6.91 -17.46
CA GLY A 124 -16.71 -6.44 -18.62
C GLY A 124 -16.46 -4.94 -18.72
N ALA A 125 -16.76 -4.17 -17.67
CA ALA A 125 -16.56 -2.73 -17.68
C ALA A 125 -15.10 -2.35 -17.41
N SER A 126 -14.62 -1.29 -18.05
CA SER A 126 -13.31 -0.70 -17.75
C SER A 126 -13.34 0.10 -16.43
N ALA A 127 -12.17 0.37 -15.87
CA ALA A 127 -12.05 1.14 -14.62
C ALA A 127 -12.66 2.56 -14.74
N ASP A 128 -12.62 3.15 -15.92
CA ASP A 128 -13.14 4.50 -16.17
C ASP A 128 -14.67 4.54 -16.24
N GLU A 129 -15.31 3.38 -16.48
CA GLU A 129 -16.77 3.27 -16.63
C GLU A 129 -17.46 2.93 -15.30
N VAL A 130 -16.72 2.47 -14.31
CA VAL A 130 -17.30 2.01 -13.05
C VAL A 130 -17.02 3.03 -11.94
N PRO A 131 -18.05 3.76 -11.47
CA PRO A 131 -17.88 4.70 -10.39
C PRO A 131 -17.58 3.98 -9.07
N TYR A 132 -16.94 4.69 -8.13
CA TYR A 132 -16.77 4.19 -6.77
C TYR A 132 -18.10 3.79 -6.13
N GLY A 133 -18.06 2.75 -5.31
CA GLY A 133 -19.22 2.31 -4.54
C GLY A 133 -19.71 3.40 -3.59
N GLU A 134 -21.02 3.66 -3.61
CA GLU A 134 -21.66 4.60 -2.69
C GLU A 134 -22.25 3.85 -1.49
N GLY A 135 -22.22 4.49 -0.30
CA GLY A 135 -22.81 3.92 0.91
C GLY A 135 -22.16 2.62 1.39
N VAL A 136 -20.90 2.39 1.03
CA VAL A 136 -20.17 1.17 1.40
C VAL A 136 -19.96 1.12 2.91
N LYS A 137 -20.58 0.13 3.57
CA LYS A 137 -20.50 -0.06 5.04
C LYS A 137 -19.24 -0.84 5.48
N ALA A 138 -18.64 -1.62 4.59
CA ALA A 138 -17.44 -2.39 4.90
C ALA A 138 -16.24 -1.46 5.09
N HIS A 139 -15.65 -1.46 6.28
CA HIS A 139 -14.54 -0.57 6.65
C HIS A 139 -13.36 -0.68 5.69
N TYR A 140 -13.05 -1.90 5.21
CA TYR A 140 -11.99 -2.13 4.24
C TYR A 140 -12.25 -1.36 2.94
N ALA A 141 -13.38 -1.61 2.28
CA ALA A 141 -13.70 -0.98 1.02
C ALA A 141 -13.83 0.55 1.15
N ALA A 142 -14.52 1.04 2.18
CA ALA A 142 -14.66 2.47 2.45
C ALA A 142 -13.29 3.17 2.60
N THR A 143 -12.37 2.57 3.36
CA THR A 143 -11.02 3.15 3.56
C THR A 143 -10.14 3.04 2.33
N LYS A 144 -10.31 1.99 1.50
CA LYS A 144 -9.59 1.86 0.23
C LYS A 144 -10.08 2.85 -0.81
N ILE A 145 -11.38 3.19 -0.86
CA ILE A 145 -11.91 4.26 -1.71
C ILE A 145 -11.25 5.60 -1.37
N ILE A 146 -11.16 5.93 -0.07
CA ILE A 146 -10.52 7.17 0.37
C ILE A 146 -9.04 7.19 -0.02
N ALA A 147 -8.32 6.11 0.29
CA ALA A 147 -6.88 6.00 0.00
C ALA A 147 -6.58 6.12 -1.50
N GLU A 148 -7.36 5.46 -2.36
CA GLU A 148 -7.18 5.52 -3.81
C GLU A 148 -7.41 6.94 -4.35
N ARG A 149 -8.48 7.62 -3.90
CA ARG A 149 -8.75 9.02 -4.30
C ARG A 149 -7.65 10.00 -3.88
N GLU A 150 -6.90 9.69 -2.84
CA GLU A 150 -5.79 10.56 -2.39
C GLU A 150 -4.49 10.31 -3.16
N VAL A 151 -4.37 9.15 -3.80
CA VAL A 151 -3.21 8.81 -4.64
C VAL A 151 -3.38 9.34 -6.06
N LEU A 152 -4.61 9.34 -6.59
CA LEU A 152 -4.95 9.85 -7.93
C LEU A 152 -5.06 11.37 -7.94
#